data_d56e0a6afa2c30da259e1f78dda64d1b
#
_entry.id   d56e0a6afa2c30da259e1f78dda64d1b
#
_cell.length_a   1.000
_cell.length_b   1.000
_cell.length_c   1.000
_cell.angle_alpha   90.00
_cell.angle_beta   90.00
_cell.angle_gamma   90.00
#
_symmetry.space_group_name_H-M   'P 1'
#
loop_
_entity.id
_entity.type
_entity.pdbx_description
1 polymer ?
#
loop_
_entity_poly.entity_id
_entity_poly.type
_entity_poly.pdbx_seq_one_letter_code
_entity_poly.pdbx_strand_id
1 'polypeptide(L)'
;QAISDTHRDEEWPVRYNKAIIPYSILDSRVYEGEDHRRGKQYGLLDLDPAPHFDLVIIDEAHHIRNGSLDKDKAYAYKCVRYFCEHADAVIMLTATPLQTSDDDLFTLMNLLRPDVIMDKDVFRMMSRPNEFIYRCSHAIRGAGEGWQEVAIAELQNIRSTQWGENIIAKNPLYADILARLARPDITREERVKLVSDVESLHSFNTMLKNRKYIGEYHYKDVVI
;
A
#
# COMPACT_ATOMS: atom_id res chain seq x y z
N GLN A 1 18.77 19.83 8.96
CA GLN A 1 18.60 21.00 9.86
C GLN A 1 17.28 20.88 10.64
N ALA A 2 16.13 20.56 10.00
CA ALA A 2 14.86 20.37 10.73
C ALA A 2 15.01 19.39 11.91
N ILE A 3 15.56 18.19 11.68
CA ILE A 3 15.79 17.18 12.73
C ILE A 3 16.75 17.74 13.81
N SER A 4 17.80 18.44 13.42
CA SER A 4 18.77 19.03 14.38
C SER A 4 18.14 20.08 15.28
N ASP A 5 17.19 20.86 14.74
CA ASP A 5 16.47 21.86 15.53
C ASP A 5 15.39 21.20 16.41
N THR A 6 14.70 20.16 15.92
CA THR A 6 13.81 19.33 16.73
C THR A 6 14.50 18.73 17.95
N HIS A 7 15.72 18.23 17.77
CA HIS A 7 16.53 17.68 18.87
C HIS A 7 16.82 18.66 19.99
N ARG A 8 16.79 19.96 19.68
CA ARG A 8 17.08 21.03 20.65
C ARG A 8 15.82 21.62 21.28
N ASP A 9 14.77 21.76 20.49
CA ASP A 9 13.68 22.70 20.81
C ASP A 9 12.41 21.98 21.32
N GLU A 10 12.37 20.64 21.43
CA GLU A 10 11.20 19.83 21.86
C GLU A 10 9.94 20.04 21.00
N GLU A 11 10.08 20.74 19.88
CA GLU A 11 9.02 21.07 18.95
C GLU A 11 9.47 20.84 17.51
N TRP A 12 8.53 20.50 16.65
CA TRP A 12 8.81 20.55 15.22
C TRP A 12 8.91 22.00 14.77
N PRO A 13 10.05 22.44 14.19
CA PRO A 13 10.23 23.86 13.89
C PRO A 13 9.28 24.35 12.81
N VAL A 14 8.39 25.27 13.14
CA VAL A 14 7.36 25.84 12.24
C VAL A 14 7.93 26.43 10.95
N ARG A 15 9.20 26.88 10.99
CA ARG A 15 9.90 27.42 9.80
C ARG A 15 10.13 26.36 8.70
N TYR A 16 10.03 25.05 9.03
CA TYR A 16 10.17 23.96 8.06
C TYR A 16 8.80 23.44 7.65
N ASN A 17 7.97 24.30 7.07
CA ASN A 17 6.71 23.92 6.45
C ASN A 17 6.91 23.01 5.22
N LYS A 18 8.14 22.93 4.69
CA LYS A 18 8.59 21.99 3.67
C LYS A 18 9.96 21.47 4.06
N ALA A 19 10.09 20.17 4.23
CA ALA A 19 11.35 19.51 4.59
C ALA A 19 11.58 18.28 3.72
N ILE A 20 12.82 18.05 3.32
CA ILE A 20 13.27 16.80 2.69
C ILE A 20 14.18 16.10 3.70
N ILE A 21 13.82 14.86 4.03
CA ILE A 21 14.49 14.07 5.06
C ILE A 21 14.99 12.77 4.42
N PRO A 22 16.31 12.56 4.29
CA PRO A 22 16.84 11.30 3.77
C PRO A 22 16.69 10.16 4.79
N TYR A 23 16.43 8.94 4.34
CA TYR A 23 16.30 7.76 5.19
C TYR A 23 17.52 7.50 6.08
N SER A 24 18.71 7.84 5.58
CA SER A 24 19.97 7.59 6.26
C SER A 24 20.13 8.29 7.61
N ILE A 25 19.31 9.29 7.91
CA ILE A 25 19.34 9.99 9.19
C ILE A 25 18.26 9.52 10.17
N LEU A 26 17.35 8.62 9.73
CA LEU A 26 16.24 8.13 10.54
C LEU A 26 16.72 6.99 11.43
N ASP A 27 17.31 7.32 12.56
CA ASP A 27 17.85 6.37 13.53
C ASP A 27 17.07 6.42 14.88
N SER A 28 17.60 5.70 15.89
CA SER A 28 17.01 5.69 17.23
C SER A 28 16.95 7.06 17.88
N ARG A 29 17.96 7.90 17.65
CA ARG A 29 18.05 9.25 18.25
C ARG A 29 16.95 10.16 17.68
N VAL A 30 16.68 10.03 16.36
CA VAL A 30 15.60 10.77 15.74
C VAL A 30 14.23 10.32 16.26
N TYR A 31 14.06 9.02 16.50
CA TYR A 31 12.79 8.47 16.95
C TYR A 31 12.55 8.63 18.45
N GLU A 32 13.51 8.18 19.29
CA GLU A 32 13.36 8.09 20.74
C GLU A 32 14.04 9.26 21.48
N GLY A 33 14.91 10.01 20.79
CA GLY A 33 15.79 10.96 21.44
C GLY A 33 16.97 10.30 22.15
N GLU A 34 17.76 11.09 22.85
CA GLU A 34 18.90 10.59 23.62
C GLU A 34 19.18 11.48 24.85
N ASP A 35 19.41 10.85 25.99
CA ASP A 35 19.82 11.55 27.23
C ASP A 35 21.36 11.69 27.30
N HIS A 36 21.83 12.91 27.39
CA HIS A 36 23.25 13.22 27.56
C HIS A 36 23.52 13.87 28.92
N ARG A 37 24.75 13.75 29.40
CA ARG A 37 25.19 14.45 30.64
C ARG A 37 25.00 15.97 30.58
N ARG A 38 24.86 16.56 29.39
CA ARG A 38 24.74 18.02 29.17
C ARG A 38 23.30 18.46 28.78
N GLY A 39 22.33 17.55 28.77
CA GLY A 39 20.95 17.83 28.42
C GLY A 39 20.33 16.72 27.57
N LYS A 40 19.01 16.77 27.41
CA LYS A 40 18.26 15.84 26.61
C LYS A 40 18.30 16.27 25.14
N GLN A 41 18.47 15.30 24.24
CA GLN A 41 18.24 15.44 22.81
C GLN A 41 16.85 14.86 22.50
N TYR A 42 15.90 15.70 22.12
CA TYR A 42 14.51 15.30 21.89
C TYR A 42 14.35 14.48 20.60
N GLY A 43 13.60 13.39 20.66
CA GLY A 43 13.18 12.60 19.51
C GLY A 43 11.76 12.92 19.07
N LEU A 44 11.30 12.25 18.03
CA LEU A 44 9.92 12.41 17.53
C LEU A 44 8.86 12.07 18.60
N LEU A 45 9.15 11.10 19.47
CA LEU A 45 8.24 10.69 20.56
C LEU A 45 8.13 11.70 21.68
N ASP A 46 9.10 12.61 21.80
CA ASP A 46 9.13 13.62 22.85
C ASP A 46 8.36 14.90 22.46
N LEU A 47 7.96 15.03 21.18
CA LEU A 47 7.37 16.28 20.68
C LEU A 47 5.97 16.53 21.28
N ASP A 48 5.80 17.70 21.91
CA ASP A 48 4.52 18.17 22.45
C ASP A 48 4.34 19.67 22.14
N PRO A 49 3.35 20.04 21.30
CA PRO A 49 2.43 19.15 20.61
C PRO A 49 3.09 18.30 19.50
N ALA A 50 2.52 17.12 19.25
CA ALA A 50 2.94 16.32 18.10
C ALA A 50 2.75 17.13 16.79
N PRO A 51 3.71 17.09 15.85
CA PRO A 51 3.61 17.83 14.61
C PRO A 51 2.47 17.31 13.74
N HIS A 52 1.85 18.22 13.00
CA HIS A 52 0.83 17.90 12.01
C HIS A 52 1.32 18.29 10.62
N PHE A 53 1.15 17.39 9.64
CA PHE A 53 1.57 17.58 8.26
C PHE A 53 0.38 17.49 7.31
N ASP A 54 0.24 18.44 6.38
CA ASP A 54 -0.79 18.36 5.34
C ASP A 54 -0.51 17.19 4.38
N LEU A 55 0.78 16.95 4.07
CA LEU A 55 1.20 15.93 3.12
C LEU A 55 2.57 15.35 3.47
N VAL A 56 2.66 14.02 3.48
CA VAL A 56 3.92 13.28 3.54
C VAL A 56 4.10 12.51 2.23
N ILE A 57 5.23 12.74 1.56
CA ILE A 57 5.62 12.02 0.35
C ILE A 57 6.81 11.12 0.69
N ILE A 58 6.68 9.84 0.40
CA ILE A 58 7.71 8.82 0.65
C ILE A 58 8.19 8.32 -0.70
N ASP A 59 9.37 8.80 -1.11
CA ASP A 59 10.00 8.36 -2.36
C ASP A 59 10.78 7.07 -2.13
N GLU A 60 10.85 6.22 -3.18
CA GLU A 60 11.47 4.89 -3.10
C GLU A 60 10.98 4.07 -1.90
N ALA A 61 9.67 4.05 -1.70
CA ALA A 61 9.02 3.45 -0.54
C ALA A 61 9.41 1.97 -0.31
N HIS A 62 9.90 1.27 -1.33
CA HIS A 62 10.43 -0.10 -1.20
C HIS A 62 11.63 -0.22 -0.26
N HIS A 63 12.29 0.89 0.11
CA HIS A 63 13.32 0.91 1.15
C HIS A 63 12.75 0.84 2.56
N ILE A 64 11.46 1.14 2.76
CA ILE A 64 10.77 1.02 4.05
C ILE A 64 10.38 -0.44 4.26
N ARG A 65 11.26 -1.19 4.88
CA ARG A 65 11.02 -2.58 5.24
C ARG A 65 10.86 -2.69 6.75
N ASN A 66 9.93 -3.52 7.17
CA ASN A 66 9.83 -3.89 8.57
C ASN A 66 10.97 -4.89 8.88
N GLY A 67 12.20 -4.39 8.90
CA GLY A 67 13.41 -5.18 9.11
C GLY A 67 13.51 -5.62 10.56
N SER A 68 12.91 -6.75 10.92
CA SER A 68 13.05 -7.38 12.24
C SER A 68 14.50 -7.77 12.58
N LEU A 69 15.40 -7.78 11.60
CA LEU A 69 16.80 -8.19 11.76
C LEU A 69 17.81 -7.03 11.73
N ASP A 70 17.44 -5.88 11.15
CA ASP A 70 18.31 -4.71 11.04
C ASP A 70 17.72 -3.56 11.87
N LYS A 71 18.40 -3.22 12.98
CA LYS A 71 17.92 -2.18 13.91
C LYS A 71 17.75 -0.82 13.24
N ASP A 72 18.65 -0.44 12.34
CA ASP A 72 18.60 0.86 11.68
C ASP A 72 17.40 0.96 10.73
N LYS A 73 17.10 -0.11 9.99
CA LYS A 73 15.89 -0.17 9.14
C LYS A 73 14.61 -0.19 9.96
N ALA A 74 14.63 -0.79 11.15
CA ALA A 74 13.49 -0.76 12.06
C ALA A 74 13.19 0.67 12.55
N TYR A 75 14.21 1.49 12.82
CA TYR A 75 14.00 2.89 13.20
C TYR A 75 13.56 3.77 12.04
N ALA A 76 14.10 3.57 10.84
CA ALA A 76 13.59 4.25 9.65
C ALA A 76 12.09 3.98 9.44
N TYR A 77 11.65 2.73 9.59
CA TYR A 77 10.23 2.36 9.54
C TYR A 77 9.41 3.08 10.63
N LYS A 78 9.89 3.08 11.88
CA LYS A 78 9.20 3.75 13.01
C LYS A 78 9.04 5.25 12.77
N CYS A 79 10.10 5.92 12.29
CA CYS A 79 10.05 7.35 11.96
C CYS A 79 9.06 7.63 10.84
N VAL A 80 9.11 6.85 9.75
CA VAL A 80 8.16 7.03 8.63
C VAL A 80 6.73 6.78 9.08
N ARG A 81 6.50 5.74 9.88
CA ARG A 81 5.19 5.47 10.46
C ARG A 81 4.69 6.66 11.29
N TYR A 82 5.54 7.24 12.14
CA TYR A 82 5.21 8.43 12.91
C TYR A 82 4.77 9.59 12.00
N PHE A 83 5.53 9.89 10.93
CA PHE A 83 5.14 10.92 9.97
C PHE A 83 3.81 10.61 9.27
N CYS A 84 3.58 9.35 8.89
CA CYS A 84 2.31 8.94 8.27
C CYS A 84 1.11 9.09 9.20
N GLU A 85 1.29 8.75 10.48
CA GLU A 85 0.23 8.84 11.49
C GLU A 85 -0.19 10.29 11.78
N HIS A 86 0.75 11.23 11.64
CA HIS A 86 0.54 12.67 11.88
C HIS A 86 0.34 13.48 10.57
N ALA A 87 -0.07 12.84 9.48
CA ALA A 87 -0.31 13.49 8.20
C ALA A 87 -1.77 13.36 7.73
N ASP A 88 -2.30 14.42 7.12
CA ASP A 88 -3.62 14.38 6.47
C ASP A 88 -3.62 13.49 5.23
N ALA A 89 -2.55 13.59 4.43
CA ALA A 89 -2.37 12.78 3.22
C ALA A 89 -0.98 12.15 3.17
N VAL A 90 -0.91 10.94 2.60
CA VAL A 90 0.36 10.22 2.38
C VAL A 90 0.43 9.73 0.95
N ILE A 91 1.54 10.04 0.26
CA ILE A 91 1.85 9.50 -1.07
C ILE A 91 3.10 8.62 -0.96
N MET A 92 3.01 7.39 -1.43
CA MET A 92 4.17 6.50 -1.56
C MET A 92 4.51 6.30 -3.04
N LEU A 93 5.76 6.54 -3.39
CA LEU A 93 6.29 6.36 -4.73
C LEU A 93 7.27 5.19 -4.72
N THR A 94 7.13 4.26 -5.65
CA THR A 94 8.06 3.14 -5.83
C THR A 94 8.10 2.69 -7.27
N ALA A 95 9.30 2.46 -7.80
CA ALA A 95 9.49 1.92 -9.15
C ALA A 95 9.26 0.40 -9.22
N THR A 96 9.25 -0.30 -8.09
CA THR A 96 9.24 -1.77 -8.03
C THR A 96 8.21 -2.36 -7.07
N PRO A 97 6.93 -1.96 -7.16
CA PRO A 97 5.92 -2.43 -6.21
C PRO A 97 5.65 -3.94 -6.31
N LEU A 98 5.88 -4.54 -7.48
CA LEU A 98 5.63 -5.97 -7.75
C LEU A 98 6.86 -6.88 -7.52
N GLN A 99 8.04 -6.33 -7.26
CA GLN A 99 9.25 -7.11 -6.92
C GLN A 99 9.42 -7.27 -5.41
N THR A 100 8.56 -6.64 -4.63
CA THR A 100 8.53 -6.76 -3.18
C THR A 100 7.82 -8.05 -2.79
N SER A 101 8.28 -8.67 -1.71
CA SER A 101 7.58 -9.81 -1.12
C SER A 101 6.19 -9.39 -0.61
N ASP A 102 5.26 -10.34 -0.44
CA ASP A 102 3.96 -10.07 0.18
C ASP A 102 4.09 -9.35 1.52
N ASP A 103 5.19 -9.62 2.23
CA ASP A 103 5.50 -9.03 3.52
C ASP A 103 5.89 -7.55 3.40
N ASP A 104 6.65 -7.18 2.38
CA ASP A 104 7.02 -5.79 2.11
C ASP A 104 5.80 -5.00 1.65
N LEU A 105 4.98 -5.59 0.77
CA LEU A 105 3.72 -4.98 0.33
C LEU A 105 2.75 -4.77 1.49
N PHE A 106 2.61 -5.77 2.38
CA PHE A 106 1.85 -5.62 3.62
C PHE A 106 2.34 -4.43 4.44
N THR A 107 3.66 -4.29 4.60
CA THR A 107 4.26 -3.19 5.36
C THR A 107 3.88 -1.82 4.80
N LEU A 108 3.99 -1.64 3.48
CA LEU A 108 3.62 -0.38 2.81
C LEU A 108 2.12 -0.10 2.92
N MET A 109 1.29 -1.10 2.69
CA MET A 109 -0.17 -0.96 2.77
C MET A 109 -0.64 -0.70 4.21
N ASN A 110 0.00 -1.31 5.22
CA ASN A 110 -0.29 -1.04 6.62
C ASN A 110 0.06 0.41 7.02
N LEU A 111 1.16 0.97 6.47
CA LEU A 111 1.51 2.37 6.69
C LEU A 111 0.47 3.34 6.09
N LEU A 112 -0.07 3.02 4.90
CA LEU A 112 -1.10 3.83 4.25
C LEU A 112 -2.47 3.71 4.91
N ARG A 113 -2.83 2.49 5.31
CA ARG A 113 -4.16 2.16 5.84
C ARG A 113 -4.07 1.20 7.03
N PRO A 114 -3.53 1.65 8.17
CA PRO A 114 -3.41 0.82 9.37
C PRO A 114 -4.78 0.37 9.91
N ASP A 115 -5.84 1.11 9.62
CA ASP A 115 -7.21 0.84 9.99
C ASP A 115 -7.85 -0.33 9.19
N VAL A 116 -7.32 -0.63 8.02
CA VAL A 116 -7.83 -1.67 7.10
C VAL A 116 -6.96 -2.90 7.10
N ILE A 117 -5.65 -2.70 7.09
CA ILE A 117 -4.64 -3.73 6.90
C ILE A 117 -3.93 -3.92 8.24
N MET A 118 -4.63 -4.56 9.18
CA MET A 118 -4.14 -4.76 10.54
C MET A 118 -3.42 -6.10 10.72
N ASP A 119 -3.83 -7.13 9.97
CA ASP A 119 -3.36 -8.49 10.14
C ASP A 119 -2.72 -9.04 8.87
N LYS A 120 -1.52 -9.61 9.01
CA LYS A 120 -0.71 -10.12 7.91
C LYS A 120 -1.30 -11.37 7.26
N ASP A 121 -1.94 -12.23 8.03
CA ASP A 121 -2.53 -13.46 7.51
C ASP A 121 -3.83 -13.15 6.78
N VAL A 122 -4.60 -12.19 7.26
CA VAL A 122 -5.76 -11.63 6.54
C VAL A 122 -5.31 -10.99 5.24
N PHE A 123 -4.23 -10.19 5.24
CA PHE A 123 -3.68 -9.61 4.02
C PHE A 123 -3.27 -10.67 3.00
N ARG A 124 -2.55 -11.71 3.43
CA ARG A 124 -2.15 -12.83 2.56
C ARG A 124 -3.36 -13.57 1.99
N MET A 125 -4.38 -13.82 2.82
CA MET A 125 -5.62 -14.44 2.37
C MET A 125 -6.32 -13.61 1.28
N MET A 126 -6.34 -12.29 1.45
CA MET A 126 -6.89 -11.35 0.47
C MET A 126 -6.07 -11.29 -0.82
N SER A 127 -4.75 -11.42 -0.73
CA SER A 127 -3.83 -11.32 -1.88
C SER A 127 -3.84 -12.56 -2.78
N ARG A 128 -4.17 -13.75 -2.25
CA ARG A 128 -4.14 -15.01 -3.00
C ARG A 128 -4.87 -14.98 -4.35
N PRO A 129 -6.07 -14.40 -4.50
CA PRO A 129 -6.74 -14.35 -5.80
C PRO A 129 -6.00 -13.55 -6.86
N ASN A 130 -5.12 -12.63 -6.47
CA ASN A 130 -4.46 -11.69 -7.38
C ASN A 130 -3.57 -12.39 -8.39
N GLU A 131 -2.98 -13.54 -8.04
CA GLU A 131 -2.19 -14.35 -8.96
C GLU A 131 -3.05 -14.84 -10.16
N PHE A 132 -4.26 -15.29 -9.91
CA PHE A 132 -5.19 -15.73 -10.95
C PHE A 132 -5.67 -14.55 -11.80
N ILE A 133 -5.94 -13.40 -11.17
CA ILE A 133 -6.30 -12.16 -11.86
C ILE A 133 -5.18 -11.74 -12.81
N TYR A 134 -3.94 -11.76 -12.35
CA TYR A 134 -2.77 -11.47 -13.18
C TYR A 134 -2.65 -12.41 -14.37
N ARG A 135 -2.74 -13.74 -14.14
CA ARG A 135 -2.65 -14.75 -15.21
C ARG A 135 -3.79 -14.59 -16.23
N CYS A 136 -5.01 -14.31 -15.77
CA CYS A 136 -6.15 -14.02 -16.62
C CYS A 136 -5.89 -12.78 -17.49
N SER A 137 -5.48 -11.66 -16.91
CA SER A 137 -5.19 -10.44 -17.66
C SER A 137 -4.05 -10.62 -18.66
N HIS A 138 -3.02 -11.40 -18.28
CA HIS A 138 -1.90 -11.73 -19.15
C HIS A 138 -2.33 -12.58 -20.36
N ALA A 139 -3.18 -13.60 -20.16
CA ALA A 139 -3.73 -14.40 -21.24
C ALA A 139 -4.53 -13.55 -22.25
N ILE A 140 -5.39 -12.63 -21.76
CA ILE A 140 -6.15 -11.73 -22.59
C ILE A 140 -5.25 -10.77 -23.39
N ARG A 141 -4.19 -10.23 -22.77
CA ARG A 141 -3.23 -9.35 -23.46
C ARG A 141 -2.44 -10.07 -24.54
N GLY A 142 -1.97 -11.28 -24.24
CA GLY A 142 -1.14 -12.07 -25.15
C GLY A 142 -1.93 -12.57 -26.37
N ALA A 143 -3.23 -12.83 -26.24
CA ALA A 143 -4.14 -13.29 -27.29
C ALA A 143 -3.57 -14.43 -28.16
N GLY A 144 -2.80 -15.33 -27.52
CA GLY A 144 -2.29 -16.54 -28.16
C GLY A 144 -3.39 -17.55 -28.47
N GLU A 145 -3.05 -18.67 -29.10
CA GLU A 145 -3.99 -19.77 -29.33
C GLU A 145 -4.59 -20.23 -28.00
N GLY A 146 -5.91 -20.38 -27.91
CA GLY A 146 -6.62 -20.82 -26.71
C GLY A 146 -6.65 -19.81 -25.54
N TRP A 147 -6.33 -18.54 -25.79
CA TRP A 147 -6.25 -17.54 -24.72
C TRP A 147 -7.55 -17.37 -23.93
N GLN A 148 -8.72 -17.56 -24.58
CA GLN A 148 -10.02 -17.42 -23.91
C GLN A 148 -10.24 -18.52 -22.88
N GLU A 149 -9.93 -19.75 -23.23
CA GLU A 149 -10.02 -20.93 -22.36
C GLU A 149 -9.10 -20.76 -21.15
N VAL A 150 -7.89 -20.29 -21.37
CA VAL A 150 -6.92 -20.00 -20.30
C VAL A 150 -7.45 -18.88 -19.40
N ALA A 151 -7.94 -17.78 -19.97
CA ALA A 151 -8.46 -16.66 -19.20
C ALA A 151 -9.70 -17.06 -18.36
N ILE A 152 -10.61 -17.86 -18.92
CA ILE A 152 -11.78 -18.38 -18.21
C ILE A 152 -11.34 -19.30 -17.06
N ALA A 153 -10.42 -20.23 -17.32
CA ALA A 153 -9.93 -21.15 -16.30
C ALA A 153 -9.28 -20.40 -15.12
N GLU A 154 -8.41 -19.42 -15.41
CA GLU A 154 -7.77 -18.61 -14.37
C GLU A 154 -8.79 -17.78 -13.59
N LEU A 155 -9.78 -17.20 -14.25
CA LEU A 155 -10.83 -16.45 -13.57
C LEU A 155 -11.68 -17.37 -12.67
N GLN A 156 -11.98 -18.60 -13.11
CA GLN A 156 -12.67 -19.61 -12.29
C GLN A 156 -11.83 -20.08 -11.10
N ASN A 157 -10.50 -20.19 -11.26
CA ASN A 157 -9.58 -20.56 -10.19
C ASN A 157 -9.58 -19.57 -9.02
N ILE A 158 -9.99 -18.30 -9.23
CA ILE A 158 -10.19 -17.33 -8.15
C ILE A 158 -11.09 -17.91 -7.05
N ARG A 159 -12.10 -18.70 -7.41
CA ARG A 159 -13.04 -19.32 -6.48
C ARG A 159 -12.45 -20.42 -5.60
N SER A 160 -11.25 -20.90 -5.93
CA SER A 160 -10.51 -21.83 -5.05
C SER A 160 -9.96 -21.15 -3.78
N THR A 161 -9.95 -19.84 -3.76
CA THR A 161 -9.50 -19.05 -2.60
C THR A 161 -10.69 -18.56 -1.77
N GLN A 162 -10.52 -18.47 -0.46
CA GLN A 162 -11.59 -18.03 0.43
C GLN A 162 -12.06 -16.59 0.11
N TRP A 163 -11.14 -15.67 -0.14
CA TRP A 163 -11.47 -14.29 -0.52
C TRP A 163 -12.11 -14.22 -1.90
N GLY A 164 -11.59 -15.01 -2.84
CA GLY A 164 -12.12 -15.10 -4.20
C GLY A 164 -13.57 -15.56 -4.23
N GLU A 165 -13.90 -16.64 -3.51
CA GLU A 165 -15.26 -17.18 -3.46
C GLU A 165 -16.23 -16.25 -2.71
N ASN A 166 -15.80 -15.70 -1.56
CA ASN A 166 -16.70 -14.94 -0.70
C ASN A 166 -16.90 -13.49 -1.11
N ILE A 167 -15.93 -12.89 -1.80
CA ILE A 167 -15.93 -11.46 -2.14
C ILE A 167 -15.91 -11.26 -3.65
N ILE A 168 -14.88 -11.76 -4.37
CA ILE A 168 -14.69 -11.44 -5.79
C ILE A 168 -15.75 -12.10 -6.65
N ALA A 169 -16.04 -13.38 -6.43
CA ALA A 169 -17.04 -14.11 -7.23
C ALA A 169 -18.47 -13.59 -7.04
N LYS A 170 -18.74 -12.86 -5.96
CA LYS A 170 -20.03 -12.18 -5.69
C LYS A 170 -20.13 -10.80 -6.32
N ASN A 171 -19.04 -10.29 -6.88
CA ASN A 171 -19.07 -9.02 -7.60
C ASN A 171 -19.77 -9.20 -8.94
N PRO A 172 -20.78 -8.39 -9.30
CA PRO A 172 -21.46 -8.48 -10.59
C PRO A 172 -20.51 -8.42 -11.79
N LEU A 173 -19.41 -7.66 -11.66
CA LEU A 173 -18.40 -7.55 -12.71
C LEU A 173 -17.72 -8.90 -13.02
N TYR A 174 -17.54 -9.77 -12.02
CA TYR A 174 -16.96 -11.09 -12.22
C TYR A 174 -17.81 -11.96 -13.18
N ALA A 175 -19.13 -11.97 -12.97
CA ALA A 175 -20.05 -12.70 -13.84
C ALA A 175 -20.11 -12.08 -15.25
N ASP A 176 -20.10 -10.75 -15.37
CA ASP A 176 -20.07 -10.05 -16.65
C ASP A 176 -18.80 -10.38 -17.44
N ILE A 177 -17.63 -10.37 -16.81
CA ILE A 177 -16.36 -10.73 -17.47
C ILE A 177 -16.41 -12.16 -17.99
N LEU A 178 -16.89 -13.14 -17.19
CA LEU A 178 -17.04 -14.53 -17.63
C LEU A 178 -17.96 -14.65 -18.84
N ALA A 179 -19.11 -13.96 -18.85
CA ALA A 179 -20.06 -13.98 -19.95
C ALA A 179 -19.43 -13.39 -21.24
N ARG A 180 -18.66 -12.31 -21.12
CA ARG A 180 -17.97 -11.70 -22.27
C ARG A 180 -16.83 -12.57 -22.79
N LEU A 181 -16.05 -13.23 -21.92
CA LEU A 181 -14.98 -14.15 -22.30
C LEU A 181 -15.51 -15.39 -23.04
N ALA A 182 -16.75 -15.82 -22.79
CA ALA A 182 -17.35 -16.97 -23.46
C ALA A 182 -17.82 -16.66 -24.90
N ARG A 183 -17.79 -15.40 -25.35
CA ARG A 183 -18.17 -15.03 -26.71
C ARG A 183 -17.07 -15.40 -27.72
N PRO A 184 -17.41 -15.91 -28.92
CA PRO A 184 -16.39 -16.34 -29.91
C PRO A 184 -15.72 -15.17 -30.64
N ASP A 185 -16.33 -13.99 -30.67
CA ASP A 185 -15.99 -12.86 -31.53
C ASP A 185 -15.58 -11.61 -30.74
N ILE A 186 -14.54 -11.75 -29.90
CA ILE A 186 -14.05 -10.64 -29.08
C ILE A 186 -13.08 -9.78 -29.89
N THR A 187 -13.41 -8.52 -30.11
CA THR A 187 -12.56 -7.56 -30.80
C THR A 187 -11.34 -7.14 -29.97
N ARG A 188 -10.35 -6.51 -30.62
CA ARG A 188 -9.18 -5.97 -29.93
C ARG A 188 -9.56 -4.91 -28.88
N GLU A 189 -10.53 -4.06 -29.20
CA GLU A 189 -11.00 -3.01 -28.27
C GLU A 189 -11.69 -3.61 -27.05
N GLU A 190 -12.54 -4.61 -27.27
CA GLU A 190 -13.20 -5.34 -26.18
C GLU A 190 -12.17 -6.06 -25.28
N ARG A 191 -11.07 -6.60 -25.84
CA ARG A 191 -10.00 -7.22 -25.07
C ARG A 191 -9.29 -6.20 -24.16
N VAL A 192 -9.00 -5.00 -24.65
CA VAL A 192 -8.40 -3.93 -23.82
C VAL A 192 -9.29 -3.60 -22.64
N LYS A 193 -10.60 -3.48 -22.89
CA LYS A 193 -11.58 -3.24 -21.81
C LYS A 193 -11.66 -4.42 -20.84
N LEU A 194 -11.66 -5.65 -21.34
CA LEU A 194 -11.67 -6.86 -20.51
C LEU A 194 -10.45 -6.91 -19.59
N VAL A 195 -9.26 -6.56 -20.07
CA VAL A 195 -8.05 -6.48 -19.23
C VAL A 195 -8.27 -5.50 -18.08
N SER A 196 -8.73 -4.28 -18.37
CA SER A 196 -9.01 -3.27 -17.34
C SER A 196 -10.06 -3.75 -16.33
N ASP A 197 -11.11 -4.41 -16.80
CA ASP A 197 -12.19 -4.92 -15.97
C ASP A 197 -11.69 -6.08 -15.08
N VAL A 198 -10.87 -6.99 -15.60
CA VAL A 198 -10.24 -8.06 -14.84
C VAL A 198 -9.30 -7.49 -13.76
N GLU A 199 -8.48 -6.50 -14.11
CA GLU A 199 -7.58 -5.86 -13.15
C GLU A 199 -8.33 -5.08 -12.07
N SER A 200 -9.53 -4.58 -12.36
CA SER A 200 -10.37 -3.94 -11.35
C SER A 200 -10.95 -4.91 -10.32
N LEU A 201 -10.90 -6.24 -10.56
CA LEU A 201 -11.23 -7.27 -9.57
C LEU A 201 -10.12 -7.50 -8.55
N HIS A 202 -8.94 -6.90 -8.74
CA HIS A 202 -7.84 -7.03 -7.80
C HIS A 202 -8.30 -6.76 -6.36
N SER A 203 -7.89 -7.60 -5.42
CA SER A 203 -8.43 -7.63 -4.06
C SER A 203 -8.34 -6.28 -3.36
N PHE A 204 -7.26 -5.53 -3.59
CA PHE A 204 -7.09 -4.19 -3.01
C PHE A 204 -8.05 -3.17 -3.60
N ASN A 205 -8.32 -3.22 -4.91
CA ASN A 205 -9.31 -2.35 -5.54
C ASN A 205 -10.72 -2.62 -5.04
N THR A 206 -11.07 -3.91 -4.86
CA THR A 206 -12.37 -4.32 -4.33
C THR A 206 -12.54 -3.85 -2.88
N MET A 207 -11.49 -3.96 -2.08
CA MET A 207 -11.50 -3.51 -0.70
C MET A 207 -11.63 -1.99 -0.57
N LEU A 208 -10.90 -1.22 -1.39
CA LEU A 208 -10.94 0.24 -1.36
C LEU A 208 -12.28 0.80 -1.87
N LYS A 209 -12.88 0.15 -2.88
CA LYS A 209 -14.19 0.57 -3.43
C LYS A 209 -15.38 0.26 -2.51
N ASN A 210 -15.32 -0.79 -1.72
CA ASN A 210 -16.40 -1.18 -0.79
C ASN A 210 -16.51 -0.30 0.46
N ARG A 211 -15.67 0.73 0.60
CA ARG A 211 -15.78 1.72 1.66
C ARG A 211 -16.64 2.94 1.29
N LYS A 212 -17.85 2.69 0.84
CA LYS A 212 -18.94 3.66 1.04
C LYS A 212 -19.49 3.42 2.44
N TYR A 213 -19.41 4.44 3.27
CA TYR A 213 -19.96 4.52 4.62
C TYR A 213 -19.05 4.10 5.77
N ILE A 214 -18.29 5.05 6.28
CA ILE A 214 -18.30 5.39 7.69
C ILE A 214 -17.94 6.88 7.74
N GLY A 215 -18.76 7.70 8.42
CA GLY A 215 -18.78 9.16 8.38
C GLY A 215 -17.45 9.87 8.62
N GLU A 216 -17.39 11.11 8.18
CA GLU A 216 -16.45 12.23 8.47
C GLU A 216 -15.01 11.92 8.91
N TYR A 217 -14.41 10.83 8.40
CA TYR A 217 -12.97 10.63 8.52
C TYR A 217 -12.30 11.05 7.21
N HIS A 218 -11.36 11.99 7.29
CA HIS A 218 -10.50 12.35 6.19
C HIS A 218 -9.73 11.11 5.72
N TYR A 219 -10.06 10.63 4.52
CA TYR A 219 -9.41 9.45 3.94
C TYR A 219 -8.09 9.88 3.29
N LYS A 220 -7.01 9.17 3.63
CA LYS A 220 -5.78 9.20 2.84
C LYS A 220 -6.07 8.47 1.53
N ASP A 221 -6.05 9.17 0.42
CA ASP A 221 -6.26 8.56 -0.90
C ASP A 221 -5.05 7.69 -1.25
N VAL A 222 -5.31 6.41 -1.52
CA VAL A 222 -4.30 5.50 -2.06
C VAL A 222 -4.37 5.57 -3.58
N VAL A 223 -3.39 6.19 -4.18
CA VAL A 223 -3.18 6.19 -5.63
C VAL A 223 -2.12 5.12 -5.93
N ILE A 224 -2.53 4.04 -6.59
CA ILE A 224 -1.65 2.97 -7.08
C ILE A 224 -1.42 3.15 -8.58
#